data_9399432d46c8cae37d99d2b7a2505020
#
_entry.id   9399432d46c8cae37d99d2b7a2505020
#
_cell.length_a   1.000
_cell.length_b   1.000
_cell.length_c   1.000
_cell.angle_alpha   90.00
_cell.angle_beta   90.00
_cell.angle_gamma   90.00
#
_symmetry.space_group_name_H-M   'P 1'
#
loop_
_entity.id
_entity.type
_entity.pdbx_description
1 polymer ?
#
loop_
_entity_poly.entity_id
_entity_poly.type
_entity_poly.pdbx_seq_one_letter_code
_entity_poly.pdbx_strand_id
1 'polypeptide(L)'
;MVLGFLKKKEISPYQKDESSKIPVIKLTVVAFEDDCLNNSGKILAQFLEKNPHFEVCYYDDVFNKKFLDLQSRNFFDFIDTGKQILKKTKSEILIWGHREQNNLRLNFQTSDQYEKFKIPFFSLLNSLYLPIDYFQERTLSASVLNLIVAIIFMVSNKPEYMKILRETVENINSTNPPKDLDIKYMPYILNLLALTYLTAVKDNLKKQDIKIVSSILKSALTYLKTENKSVLIGLIYTNFGQIYQLAADLNIDDKYINCKFATDFYNLALKYFPRYTYPYDFGHTAYQLSKLYFDYWRYSADIQFLRNAVFQLREAQKVFTQITFPYFWATIQKDLGQYLSMIAIFSRNKEILTIAIDAYKNYQKVYNSDVYPIEWAEVQENIGNILFECGKIYNDEEYFDDAMEYYVESLDVYEKHNIAKGKKRVEVCLAKIDENIFRISNMNLLY
;
A
#
# COMPACT_ATOMS: atom_id res chain seq x y z
N MET A 1 25.98 19.08 28.81
CA MET A 1 25.77 20.50 29.11
C MET A 1 25.94 21.28 27.82
N VAL A 2 24.85 21.54 27.11
CA VAL A 2 24.52 22.71 26.26
C VAL A 2 23.04 22.59 25.93
N LEU A 3 22.23 23.06 26.86
CA LEU A 3 20.86 23.48 26.64
C LEU A 3 20.93 25.00 26.46
N GLY A 4 20.67 25.49 25.28
CA GLY A 4 20.72 26.89 24.95
C GLY A 4 19.59 27.29 24.01
N PHE A 5 18.54 27.85 24.58
CA PHE A 5 17.64 28.86 24.02
C PHE A 5 17.04 28.65 22.61
N LEU A 6 15.87 28.06 22.58
CA LEU A 6 14.86 28.40 21.55
C LEU A 6 13.69 29.08 22.24
N LYS A 7 13.55 30.39 21.98
CA LYS A 7 12.41 31.22 22.37
C LYS A 7 11.11 30.57 21.84
N LYS A 8 10.15 30.36 22.73
CA LYS A 8 8.75 30.10 22.37
C LYS A 8 8.27 31.22 21.43
N LYS A 9 8.14 30.88 20.14
CA LYS A 9 7.20 31.56 19.26
C LYS A 9 5.89 30.84 19.43
N GLU A 10 4.88 31.50 20.00
CA GLU A 10 3.50 31.12 19.81
C GLU A 10 3.19 31.26 18.32
N ILE A 11 3.23 30.17 17.60
CA ILE A 11 2.83 30.13 16.21
C ILE A 11 1.32 29.93 16.23
N SER A 12 0.57 30.98 15.88
CA SER A 12 -0.79 30.80 15.37
C SER A 12 -0.67 29.78 14.21
N PRO A 13 -1.39 28.66 14.22
CA PRO A 13 -1.09 27.55 13.30
C PRO A 13 -1.28 27.88 11.82
N TYR A 14 -1.89 29.01 11.47
CA TYR A 14 -2.26 29.26 10.07
C TYR A 14 -2.23 30.75 9.73
N GLN A 15 -1.08 31.26 9.30
CA GLN A 15 -1.05 32.46 8.46
C GLN A 15 -1.37 32.05 7.02
N LYS A 16 -2.44 32.64 6.45
CA LYS A 16 -2.81 32.48 5.03
C LYS A 16 -1.71 33.08 4.16
N ASP A 17 -0.98 32.20 3.48
CA ASP A 17 -0.15 32.57 2.35
C ASP A 17 -1.01 32.40 1.08
N GLU A 18 -1.30 33.50 0.39
CA GLU A 18 -2.29 33.58 -0.70
C GLU A 18 -1.83 32.97 -2.03
N SER A 19 -0.72 32.26 -2.09
CA SER A 19 -0.08 31.91 -3.37
C SER A 19 -0.33 30.50 -3.92
N SER A 20 -1.06 29.63 -3.23
CA SER A 20 -1.58 28.38 -3.82
C SER A 20 -2.88 27.97 -3.13
N LYS A 21 -3.98 27.96 -3.86
CA LYS A 21 -5.24 27.37 -3.40
C LYS A 21 -5.04 25.86 -3.24
N ILE A 22 -4.60 25.44 -2.05
CA ILE A 22 -4.58 24.01 -1.70
C ILE A 22 -6.05 23.57 -1.69
N PRO A 23 -6.43 22.53 -2.43
CA PRO A 23 -7.80 22.06 -2.48
C PRO A 23 -8.27 21.65 -1.06
N VAL A 24 -9.54 21.89 -0.77
CA VAL A 24 -10.14 21.53 0.53
C VAL A 24 -10.53 20.06 0.51
N ILE A 25 -10.18 19.30 1.55
CA ILE A 25 -10.62 17.92 1.74
C ILE A 25 -12.03 17.92 2.35
N LYS A 26 -12.96 17.22 1.70
CA LYS A 26 -14.30 17.01 2.26
C LYS A 26 -14.30 15.79 3.16
N LEU A 27 -14.66 16.00 4.41
CA LEU A 27 -14.70 14.97 5.45
C LEU A 27 -16.11 14.70 5.90
N THR A 28 -16.42 13.44 6.19
CA THR A 28 -17.59 13.07 6.98
C THR A 28 -17.13 12.48 8.30
N VAL A 29 -17.59 13.03 9.41
CA VAL A 29 -17.48 12.43 10.73
C VAL A 29 -18.85 11.90 11.12
N VAL A 30 -18.95 10.58 11.35
CA VAL A 30 -20.19 9.97 11.81
C VAL A 30 -20.31 10.00 13.32
N ALA A 31 -21.54 9.88 13.84
CA ALA A 31 -21.77 9.67 15.26
C ALA A 31 -21.05 8.39 15.72
N PHE A 32 -20.29 8.47 16.83
CA PHE A 32 -19.52 7.32 17.31
C PHE A 32 -20.41 6.35 18.08
N GLU A 33 -20.19 5.08 17.88
CA GLU A 33 -20.93 4.02 18.54
C GLU A 33 -20.63 3.98 20.04
N ASP A 34 -21.63 3.70 20.85
CA ASP A 34 -21.58 3.65 22.34
C ASP A 34 -21.08 4.96 22.98
N ASP A 35 -21.14 6.08 22.26
CA ASP A 35 -20.68 7.41 22.70
C ASP A 35 -21.81 8.46 22.85
N CYS A 36 -23.04 8.02 22.94
CA CYS A 36 -24.22 8.89 22.97
C CYS A 36 -24.25 9.94 24.11
N LEU A 37 -23.48 9.72 25.20
CA LEU A 37 -23.38 10.67 26.32
C LEU A 37 -22.32 11.76 26.10
N ASN A 38 -21.25 11.47 25.31
CA ASN A 38 -20.10 12.36 25.22
C ASN A 38 -20.04 13.14 23.91
N ASN A 39 -20.78 12.69 22.87
CA ASN A 39 -20.78 13.32 21.55
C ASN A 39 -19.38 13.55 20.97
N SER A 40 -18.43 12.62 21.22
CA SER A 40 -17.03 12.80 20.82
C SER A 40 -16.86 12.97 19.30
N GLY A 41 -17.70 12.31 18.49
CA GLY A 41 -17.73 12.51 17.05
C GLY A 41 -18.08 13.94 16.66
N LYS A 42 -19.09 14.54 17.29
CA LYS A 42 -19.50 15.93 17.05
C LYS A 42 -18.44 16.92 17.51
N ILE A 43 -17.81 16.65 18.65
CA ILE A 43 -16.71 17.47 19.17
C ILE A 43 -15.52 17.42 18.18
N LEU A 44 -15.16 16.22 17.70
CA LEU A 44 -14.10 16.08 16.70
C LEU A 44 -14.42 16.84 15.41
N ALA A 45 -15.65 16.75 14.91
CA ALA A 45 -16.09 17.49 13.73
C ALA A 45 -15.89 19.00 13.91
N GLN A 46 -16.31 19.56 15.05
CA GLN A 46 -16.14 20.98 15.37
C GLN A 46 -14.67 21.42 15.46
N PHE A 47 -13.76 20.56 15.92
CA PHE A 47 -12.33 20.85 15.92
C PHE A 47 -11.74 20.83 14.49
N LEU A 48 -12.13 19.85 13.70
CA LEU A 48 -11.65 19.72 12.31
C LEU A 48 -12.17 20.85 11.41
N GLU A 49 -13.39 21.32 11.63
CA GLU A 49 -14.00 22.43 10.88
C GLU A 49 -13.22 23.76 11.03
N LYS A 50 -12.47 23.93 12.11
CA LYS A 50 -11.60 25.09 12.32
C LYS A 50 -10.35 25.07 11.45
N ASN A 51 -10.02 23.92 10.83
CA ASN A 51 -8.88 23.80 9.96
C ASN A 51 -9.25 24.26 8.54
N PRO A 52 -8.53 25.24 7.94
CA PRO A 52 -8.86 25.80 6.63
C PRO A 52 -8.76 24.82 5.46
N HIS A 53 -8.16 23.64 5.68
CA HIS A 53 -8.01 22.61 4.67
C HIS A 53 -9.16 21.61 4.64
N PHE A 54 -10.15 21.74 5.53
CA PHE A 54 -11.26 20.80 5.65
C PHE A 54 -12.63 21.44 5.49
N GLU A 55 -13.50 20.76 4.75
CA GLU A 55 -14.94 20.98 4.75
C GLU A 55 -15.57 19.78 5.47
N VAL A 56 -16.15 19.98 6.64
CA VAL A 56 -16.58 18.91 7.53
C VAL A 56 -18.09 18.76 7.51
N CYS A 57 -18.58 17.55 7.25
CA CYS A 57 -19.97 17.14 7.41
C CYS A 57 -20.08 16.22 8.63
N TYR A 58 -20.91 16.58 9.61
CA TYR A 58 -21.27 15.66 10.68
C TYR A 58 -22.51 14.87 10.30
N TYR A 59 -22.42 13.54 10.35
CA TYR A 59 -23.49 12.62 10.01
C TYR A 59 -24.00 11.94 11.27
N ASP A 60 -25.23 12.26 11.67
CA ASP A 60 -25.81 11.88 12.97
C ASP A 60 -26.36 10.43 13.00
N ASP A 61 -25.89 9.59 12.11
CA ASP A 61 -26.24 8.18 12.07
C ASP A 61 -25.05 7.34 12.56
N VAL A 62 -25.33 6.33 13.39
CA VAL A 62 -24.29 5.51 14.00
C VAL A 62 -23.83 4.43 13.05
N PHE A 63 -22.55 4.35 12.84
CA PHE A 63 -21.90 3.29 12.06
C PHE A 63 -21.83 2.00 12.92
N ASN A 64 -22.68 1.04 12.64
CA ASN A 64 -23.04 -0.05 13.55
C ASN A 64 -21.90 -1.08 13.79
N LYS A 65 -21.64 -1.41 15.08
CA LYS A 65 -20.60 -2.28 15.63
C LYS A 65 -20.55 -3.72 15.10
N LYS A 66 -21.67 -4.25 14.59
CA LYS A 66 -21.72 -5.61 14.00
C LYS A 66 -20.68 -5.81 12.89
N PHE A 67 -20.13 -4.73 12.36
CA PHE A 67 -19.12 -4.73 11.30
C PHE A 67 -17.67 -4.75 11.82
N LEU A 68 -17.45 -4.53 13.11
CA LEU A 68 -16.11 -4.43 13.69
C LEU A 68 -15.46 -5.78 14.01
N ASP A 69 -16.20 -6.86 13.91
CA ASP A 69 -15.63 -8.19 13.97
C ASP A 69 -14.82 -8.44 12.68
N LEU A 70 -13.54 -8.10 12.73
CA LEU A 70 -12.57 -8.32 11.65
C LEU A 70 -12.45 -9.80 11.22
N GLN A 71 -13.02 -10.70 11.99
CA GLN A 71 -13.10 -12.14 11.69
C GLN A 71 -14.35 -12.47 10.85
N SER A 72 -15.31 -11.55 10.74
CA SER A 72 -16.58 -11.84 10.10
C SER A 72 -16.56 -11.60 8.58
N ARG A 73 -17.43 -12.34 7.87
CA ARG A 73 -17.74 -12.13 6.45
C ARG A 73 -18.29 -10.71 6.16
N ASN A 74 -18.57 -9.93 7.20
CA ASN A 74 -19.19 -8.61 7.15
C ASN A 74 -18.20 -7.46 6.88
N PHE A 75 -16.90 -7.73 6.76
CA PHE A 75 -15.89 -6.69 6.48
C PHE A 75 -16.20 -5.89 5.19
N PHE A 76 -16.68 -6.59 4.14
CA PHE A 76 -17.04 -5.93 2.87
C PHE A 76 -18.31 -5.10 2.99
N ASP A 77 -19.31 -5.60 3.72
CA ASP A 77 -20.56 -4.85 3.98
C ASP A 77 -20.24 -3.55 4.73
N PHE A 78 -19.27 -3.60 5.62
CA PHE A 78 -18.75 -2.45 6.35
C PHE A 78 -18.11 -1.42 5.40
N ILE A 79 -17.20 -1.85 4.55
CA ILE A 79 -16.53 -0.97 3.57
C ILE A 79 -17.55 -0.38 2.60
N ASP A 80 -18.49 -1.17 2.12
CA ASP A 80 -19.53 -0.73 1.19
C ASP A 80 -20.49 0.26 1.85
N THR A 81 -20.85 0.06 3.12
CA THR A 81 -21.64 1.03 3.89
C THR A 81 -20.90 2.36 4.02
N GLY A 82 -19.60 2.32 4.35
CA GLY A 82 -18.77 3.53 4.40
C GLY A 82 -18.69 4.24 3.05
N LYS A 83 -18.56 3.51 1.95
CA LYS A 83 -18.60 4.08 0.59
C LYS A 83 -19.96 4.73 0.27
N GLN A 84 -21.06 4.12 0.70
CA GLN A 84 -22.40 4.69 0.51
C GLN A 84 -22.54 6.01 1.28
N ILE A 85 -22.05 6.09 2.51
CA ILE A 85 -22.05 7.34 3.30
C ILE A 85 -21.22 8.40 2.58
N LEU A 86 -19.99 8.07 2.15
CA LEU A 86 -19.12 8.99 1.42
C LEU A 86 -19.78 9.52 0.14
N LYS A 87 -20.48 8.65 -0.60
CA LYS A 87 -21.23 9.05 -1.79
C LYS A 87 -22.40 9.97 -1.45
N LYS A 88 -23.16 9.67 -0.38
CA LYS A 88 -24.30 10.46 0.07
C LYS A 88 -23.88 11.85 0.55
N THR A 89 -22.80 11.94 1.29
CA THR A 89 -22.26 13.20 1.83
C THR A 89 -21.34 13.95 0.84
N LYS A 90 -21.02 13.33 -0.29
CA LYS A 90 -20.04 13.83 -1.28
C LYS A 90 -18.69 14.12 -0.67
N SER A 91 -18.29 13.33 0.33
CA SER A 91 -17.03 13.46 1.06
C SER A 91 -15.97 12.48 0.53
N GLU A 92 -14.71 12.80 0.76
CA GLU A 92 -13.56 12.02 0.32
C GLU A 92 -13.10 11.04 1.40
N ILE A 93 -13.25 11.44 2.68
CA ILE A 93 -12.79 10.66 3.83
C ILE A 93 -13.93 10.56 4.84
N LEU A 94 -14.15 9.36 5.33
CA LEU A 94 -15.04 9.02 6.43
C LEU A 94 -14.21 8.79 7.69
N ILE A 95 -14.57 9.49 8.77
CA ILE A 95 -14.03 9.25 10.09
C ILE A 95 -15.15 8.66 10.95
N TRP A 96 -14.89 7.48 11.48
CA TRP A 96 -15.81 6.78 12.36
C TRP A 96 -15.09 6.23 13.58
N GLY A 97 -15.81 6.02 14.64
CA GLY A 97 -15.24 5.53 15.88
C GLY A 97 -16.26 4.79 16.73
N HIS A 98 -15.75 4.09 17.73
CA HIS A 98 -16.56 3.47 18.75
C HIS A 98 -15.86 3.58 20.10
N ARG A 99 -16.67 3.57 21.15
CA ARG A 99 -16.21 3.59 22.52
C ARG A 99 -15.92 2.18 23.00
N GLU A 100 -14.71 1.97 23.51
CA GLU A 100 -14.30 0.74 24.22
C GLU A 100 -14.00 1.10 25.68
N GLN A 101 -14.99 0.93 26.58
CA GLN A 101 -14.88 1.35 27.99
C GLN A 101 -14.57 2.85 28.12
N ASN A 102 -13.36 3.22 28.56
CA ASN A 102 -12.91 4.61 28.70
C ASN A 102 -12.05 5.07 27.52
N ASN A 103 -12.04 4.33 26.42
CA ASN A 103 -11.26 4.64 25.25
C ASN A 103 -12.16 4.91 24.04
N LEU A 104 -11.68 5.73 23.15
CA LEU A 104 -12.25 5.96 21.84
C LEU A 104 -11.29 5.39 20.79
N ARG A 105 -11.80 4.55 19.92
CA ARG A 105 -11.09 4.05 18.76
C ARG A 105 -11.55 4.81 17.53
N LEU A 106 -10.63 5.50 16.83
CA LEU A 106 -10.89 6.23 15.60
C LEU A 106 -10.34 5.47 14.39
N ASN A 107 -11.14 5.45 13.34
CA ASN A 107 -10.81 4.82 12.06
C ASN A 107 -11.06 5.80 10.92
N PHE A 108 -10.37 5.59 9.79
CA PHE A 108 -10.40 6.45 8.62
C PHE A 108 -10.60 5.61 7.37
N GLN A 109 -11.49 6.01 6.49
CA GLN A 109 -11.82 5.29 5.27
C GLN A 109 -11.96 6.24 4.09
N THR A 110 -11.44 5.85 2.92
CA THR A 110 -11.67 6.51 1.63
C THR A 110 -12.50 5.63 0.71
N SER A 111 -13.09 6.22 -0.34
CA SER A 111 -13.90 5.49 -1.31
C SER A 111 -13.08 4.47 -2.13
N ASP A 112 -11.80 4.77 -2.38
CA ASP A 112 -10.91 4.00 -3.25
C ASP A 112 -9.84 3.19 -2.48
N GLN A 113 -9.88 3.22 -1.15
CA GLN A 113 -8.85 2.60 -0.28
C GLN A 113 -8.64 1.11 -0.57
N TYR A 114 -9.69 0.40 -0.98
CA TYR A 114 -9.67 -1.03 -1.23
C TYR A 114 -9.85 -1.41 -2.71
N GLU A 115 -10.10 -0.44 -3.58
CA GLU A 115 -10.27 -0.69 -5.02
C GLU A 115 -8.95 -0.66 -5.77
N LYS A 116 -8.10 0.30 -5.43
CA LYS A 116 -6.79 0.48 -6.06
C LYS A 116 -5.75 0.55 -4.96
N PHE A 117 -5.30 -0.57 -4.45
CA PHE A 117 -4.28 -0.62 -3.37
C PHE A 117 -3.13 0.36 -3.61
N LYS A 118 -3.40 1.63 -3.35
CA LYS A 118 -2.38 2.66 -3.33
C LYS A 118 -1.66 2.57 -2.00
N ILE A 119 -0.41 2.26 -2.05
CA ILE A 119 0.49 2.26 -0.89
C ILE A 119 0.62 3.70 -0.35
N PRO A 120 0.59 3.89 1.00
CA PRO A 120 0.63 2.87 2.03
C PRO A 120 -0.74 2.27 2.32
N PHE A 121 -0.77 0.95 2.55
CA PHE A 121 -1.96 0.25 2.98
C PHE A 121 -2.31 0.68 4.41
N PHE A 122 -3.43 1.36 4.57
CA PHE A 122 -3.96 1.71 5.88
C PHE A 122 -4.87 0.56 6.35
N SER A 123 -4.32 -0.33 7.17
CA SER A 123 -5.09 -1.40 7.79
C SER A 123 -6.11 -0.83 8.79
N LEU A 124 -7.25 -1.49 8.92
CA LEU A 124 -8.20 -1.17 10.01
C LEU A 124 -7.58 -1.34 11.41
N LEU A 125 -6.48 -2.08 11.51
CA LEU A 125 -5.71 -2.20 12.75
C LEU A 125 -4.89 -0.95 13.06
N ASN A 126 -4.62 -0.09 12.08
CA ASN A 126 -3.99 1.22 12.26
C ASN A 126 -4.99 2.25 12.82
N SER A 127 -5.78 1.86 13.79
CA SER A 127 -6.73 2.74 14.48
C SER A 127 -6.00 3.61 15.50
N LEU A 128 -6.50 4.83 15.70
CA LEU A 128 -6.01 5.70 16.74
C LEU A 128 -6.81 5.44 18.03
N TYR A 129 -6.14 5.00 19.09
CA TYR A 129 -6.71 4.81 20.41
C TYR A 129 -6.43 6.03 21.29
N LEU A 130 -7.48 6.61 21.85
CA LEU A 130 -7.41 7.79 22.70
C LEU A 130 -8.28 7.59 23.94
N PRO A 131 -7.89 8.14 25.12
CA PRO A 131 -8.79 8.26 26.25
C PRO A 131 -9.99 9.13 25.90
N ILE A 132 -11.19 8.73 26.34
CA ILE A 132 -12.40 9.51 26.08
C ILE A 132 -12.35 10.90 26.71
N ASP A 133 -11.65 11.03 27.83
CA ASP A 133 -11.49 12.28 28.58
C ASP A 133 -10.87 13.40 27.75
N TYR A 134 -10.07 13.05 26.69
CA TYR A 134 -9.56 14.05 25.74
C TYR A 134 -10.67 14.81 25.00
N PHE A 135 -11.88 14.22 24.89
CA PHE A 135 -13.03 14.82 24.20
C PHE A 135 -14.02 15.47 25.18
N GLN A 136 -13.94 15.17 26.50
CA GLN A 136 -14.87 15.69 27.50
C GLN A 136 -14.58 17.13 27.92
N GLU A 137 -13.31 17.53 27.96
CA GLU A 137 -12.86 18.83 28.44
C GLU A 137 -12.93 19.94 27.40
N ARG A 138 -13.54 19.74 26.23
CA ARG A 138 -13.56 20.67 25.08
C ARG A 138 -12.19 21.12 24.59
N THR A 139 -11.13 20.50 25.05
CA THR A 139 -9.74 20.80 24.68
C THR A 139 -9.06 19.52 24.18
N LEU A 140 -9.17 19.25 22.87
CA LEU A 140 -8.31 18.24 22.28
C LEU A 140 -6.86 18.75 22.38
N SER A 141 -5.95 17.92 22.92
CA SER A 141 -4.52 18.24 22.92
C SER A 141 -4.09 18.61 21.50
N ALA A 142 -3.38 19.72 21.32
CA ALA A 142 -2.92 20.17 20.02
C ALA A 142 -2.08 19.10 19.29
N SER A 143 -1.31 18.30 20.04
CA SER A 143 -0.51 17.21 19.49
C SER A 143 -1.37 16.08 18.94
N VAL A 144 -2.46 15.73 19.63
CA VAL A 144 -3.39 14.69 19.16
C VAL A 144 -4.18 15.18 17.94
N LEU A 145 -4.65 16.44 17.97
CA LEU A 145 -5.34 17.03 16.83
C LEU A 145 -4.42 17.08 15.61
N ASN A 146 -3.16 17.48 15.77
CA ASN A 146 -2.18 17.49 14.68
C ASN A 146 -1.91 16.07 14.13
N LEU A 147 -1.89 15.04 14.99
CA LEU A 147 -1.78 13.66 14.53
C LEU A 147 -3.01 13.22 13.73
N ILE A 148 -4.22 13.57 14.17
CA ILE A 148 -5.45 13.29 13.41
C ILE A 148 -5.41 13.99 12.05
N VAL A 149 -5.01 15.25 12.00
CA VAL A 149 -4.83 16.02 10.76
C VAL A 149 -3.78 15.36 9.85
N ALA A 150 -2.66 14.91 10.40
CA ALA A 150 -1.64 14.19 9.66
C ALA A 150 -2.17 12.87 9.07
N ILE A 151 -2.97 12.12 9.84
CA ILE A 151 -3.60 10.88 9.35
C ILE A 151 -4.58 11.19 8.20
N ILE A 152 -5.37 12.26 8.29
CA ILE A 152 -6.28 12.68 7.23
C ILE A 152 -5.52 12.98 5.94
N PHE A 153 -4.43 13.75 6.00
CA PHE A 153 -3.59 14.02 4.83
C PHE A 153 -2.94 12.76 4.28
N MET A 154 -2.46 11.87 5.14
CA MET A 154 -1.89 10.58 4.74
C MET A 154 -2.92 9.72 3.99
N VAL A 155 -4.12 9.59 4.53
CA VAL A 155 -5.19 8.76 3.97
C VAL A 155 -5.72 9.34 2.66
N SER A 156 -5.78 10.68 2.51
CA SER A 156 -6.13 11.33 1.25
C SER A 156 -5.16 10.98 0.12
N ASN A 157 -3.91 10.69 0.44
CA ASN A 157 -2.81 10.28 -0.47
C ASN A 157 -2.69 11.16 -1.73
N LYS A 158 -2.99 12.46 -1.61
CA LYS A 158 -2.89 13.43 -2.70
C LYS A 158 -1.54 14.15 -2.66
N PRO A 159 -0.84 14.30 -3.81
CA PRO A 159 0.49 14.92 -3.86
C PRO A 159 0.52 16.34 -3.26
N GLU A 160 -0.54 17.12 -3.46
CA GLU A 160 -0.67 18.49 -2.97
C GLU A 160 -0.62 18.61 -1.45
N TYR A 161 -0.98 17.55 -0.72
CA TYR A 161 -0.96 17.54 0.75
C TYR A 161 0.34 17.01 1.35
N MET A 162 1.22 16.39 0.54
CA MET A 162 2.42 15.75 1.07
C MET A 162 3.40 16.74 1.73
N LYS A 163 3.47 17.97 1.22
CA LYS A 163 4.29 19.02 1.85
C LYS A 163 3.75 19.40 3.23
N ILE A 164 2.43 19.61 3.33
CA ILE A 164 1.77 19.95 4.61
C ILE A 164 1.87 18.80 5.60
N LEU A 165 1.70 17.56 5.11
CA LEU A 165 1.88 16.36 5.93
C LEU A 165 3.30 16.30 6.51
N ARG A 166 4.32 16.56 5.70
CA ARG A 166 5.70 16.59 6.15
C ARG A 166 5.93 17.62 7.25
N GLU A 167 5.51 18.86 7.03
CA GLU A 167 5.63 19.94 8.02
C GLU A 167 4.88 19.58 9.32
N THR A 168 3.69 18.99 9.22
CA THR A 168 2.88 18.57 10.37
C THR A 168 3.60 17.49 11.19
N VAL A 169 4.13 16.45 10.55
CA VAL A 169 4.78 15.34 11.29
C VAL A 169 6.14 15.75 11.86
N GLU A 170 6.89 16.63 11.18
CA GLU A 170 8.13 17.20 11.71
C GLU A 170 7.85 18.03 12.99
N ASN A 171 6.77 18.80 12.99
CA ASN A 171 6.33 19.55 14.17
C ASN A 171 5.92 18.62 15.32
N ILE A 172 5.14 17.58 15.08
CA ILE A 172 4.74 16.60 16.10
C ILE A 172 5.98 15.92 16.69
N ASN A 173 6.92 15.50 15.85
CA ASN A 173 8.15 14.82 16.29
C ASN A 173 9.04 15.74 17.16
N SER A 174 9.03 17.04 16.89
CA SER A 174 9.82 18.04 17.65
C SER A 174 9.25 18.39 19.02
N THR A 175 7.92 18.20 19.21
CA THR A 175 7.21 18.67 20.42
C THR A 175 7.16 17.67 21.57
N ASN A 176 7.71 16.47 21.42
CA ASN A 176 7.53 15.30 22.31
C ASN A 176 6.04 14.84 22.39
N PRO A 177 5.81 13.51 22.52
CA PRO A 177 4.44 13.05 22.75
C PRO A 177 3.85 13.70 24.00
N PRO A 178 2.52 13.92 24.06
CA PRO A 178 1.87 14.59 25.16
C PRO A 178 2.27 13.96 26.49
N LYS A 179 2.78 14.76 27.44
CA LYS A 179 3.23 14.26 28.74
C LYS A 179 2.08 13.67 29.59
N ASP A 180 0.86 14.03 29.25
CA ASP A 180 -0.35 13.65 29.98
C ASP A 180 -0.99 12.37 29.44
N LEU A 181 -0.39 11.73 28.42
CA LEU A 181 -0.92 10.50 27.85
C LEU A 181 -0.47 9.27 28.63
N ASP A 182 -1.43 8.42 28.99
CA ASP A 182 -1.13 7.12 29.62
C ASP A 182 -0.22 6.29 28.71
N ILE A 183 0.82 5.71 29.30
CA ILE A 183 1.87 4.93 28.63
C ILE A 183 1.28 3.85 27.71
N LYS A 184 0.14 3.27 28.06
CA LYS A 184 -0.54 2.23 27.25
C LYS A 184 -0.98 2.68 25.87
N TYR A 185 -1.18 4.00 25.62
CA TYR A 185 -1.54 4.51 24.29
C TYR A 185 -0.33 4.86 23.42
N MET A 186 0.84 5.00 24.03
CA MET A 186 2.05 5.42 23.33
C MET A 186 2.42 4.52 22.13
N PRO A 187 2.33 3.18 22.20
CA PRO A 187 2.67 2.34 21.05
C PRO A 187 1.78 2.61 19.83
N TYR A 188 0.48 2.84 20.03
CA TYR A 188 -0.47 3.14 18.96
C TYR A 188 -0.16 4.49 18.30
N ILE A 189 0.08 5.51 19.11
CA ILE A 189 0.40 6.87 18.64
C ILE A 189 1.73 6.86 17.88
N LEU A 190 2.77 6.25 18.43
CA LEU A 190 4.07 6.19 17.81
C LEU A 190 4.07 5.37 16.51
N ASN A 191 3.29 4.27 16.45
CA ASN A 191 3.12 3.51 15.23
C ASN A 191 2.48 4.35 14.10
N LEU A 192 1.41 5.09 14.42
CA LEU A 192 0.75 5.97 13.46
C LEU A 192 1.60 7.17 13.08
N LEU A 193 2.34 7.75 14.02
CA LEU A 193 3.30 8.82 13.73
C LEU A 193 4.39 8.34 12.77
N ALA A 194 4.93 7.14 12.98
CA ALA A 194 5.91 6.55 12.07
C ALA A 194 5.34 6.33 10.67
N LEU A 195 4.12 5.82 10.56
CA LEU A 195 3.43 5.59 9.28
C LEU A 195 3.13 6.91 8.55
N THR A 196 2.66 7.94 9.26
CA THR A 196 2.41 9.26 8.68
C THR A 196 3.70 9.93 8.21
N TYR A 197 4.77 9.82 9.02
CA TYR A 197 6.09 10.34 8.64
C TYR A 197 6.63 9.62 7.41
N LEU A 198 6.59 8.29 7.38
CA LEU A 198 7.01 7.48 6.23
C LEU A 198 6.28 7.90 4.96
N THR A 199 4.97 8.11 5.03
CA THR A 199 4.17 8.56 3.89
C THR A 199 4.58 9.96 3.43
N ALA A 200 4.86 10.86 4.35
CA ALA A 200 5.28 12.23 4.03
C ALA A 200 6.63 12.32 3.31
N VAL A 201 7.52 11.36 3.54
CA VAL A 201 8.89 11.35 2.98
C VAL A 201 9.08 10.38 1.82
N LYS A 202 8.08 9.55 1.48
CA LYS A 202 8.22 8.45 0.51
C LYS A 202 8.80 8.87 -0.84
N ASP A 203 8.45 10.05 -1.34
CA ASP A 203 8.88 10.54 -2.66
C ASP A 203 10.27 11.24 -2.62
N ASN A 204 10.77 11.54 -1.42
CA ASN A 204 12.05 12.24 -1.23
C ASN A 204 12.73 11.79 0.10
N LEU A 205 12.83 10.48 0.27
CA LEU A 205 13.41 9.86 1.45
C LEU A 205 14.90 10.16 1.56
N LYS A 206 15.35 10.51 2.76
CA LYS A 206 16.76 10.73 3.08
C LYS A 206 17.21 9.76 4.18
N LYS A 207 18.51 9.52 4.26
CA LYS A 207 19.11 8.68 5.33
C LYS A 207 18.70 9.11 6.73
N GLN A 208 18.52 10.42 6.95
CA GLN A 208 18.09 10.97 8.23
C GLN A 208 16.63 10.54 8.55
N ASP A 209 15.76 10.50 7.55
CA ASP A 209 14.37 10.10 7.72
C ASP A 209 14.27 8.63 8.16
N ILE A 210 15.12 7.74 7.61
CA ILE A 210 15.21 6.34 8.04
C ILE A 210 15.55 6.25 9.53
N LYS A 211 16.50 7.07 10.00
CA LYS A 211 16.88 7.10 11.42
C LYS A 211 15.73 7.59 12.31
N ILE A 212 15.03 8.64 11.88
CA ILE A 212 13.89 9.21 12.62
C ILE A 212 12.78 8.17 12.74
N VAL A 213 12.30 7.60 11.62
CA VAL A 213 11.22 6.60 11.62
C VAL A 213 11.63 5.38 12.44
N SER A 214 12.87 4.88 12.25
CA SER A 214 13.38 3.74 13.03
C SER A 214 13.44 4.02 14.54
N SER A 215 13.76 5.24 14.93
CA SER A 215 13.77 5.66 16.35
C SER A 215 12.37 5.68 16.94
N ILE A 216 11.40 6.24 16.22
CA ILE A 216 9.98 6.26 16.63
C ILE A 216 9.45 4.83 16.82
N LEU A 217 9.69 3.94 15.83
CA LEU A 217 9.24 2.55 15.89
C LEU A 217 9.92 1.75 17.02
N LYS A 218 11.22 1.97 17.26
CA LYS A 218 11.93 1.37 18.40
C LYS A 218 11.33 1.82 19.73
N SER A 219 11.02 3.11 19.86
CA SER A 219 10.32 3.63 21.03
C SER A 219 8.97 2.97 21.22
N ALA A 220 8.17 2.80 20.17
CA ALA A 220 6.90 2.07 20.24
C ALA A 220 7.07 0.64 20.78
N LEU A 221 8.08 -0.10 20.31
CA LEU A 221 8.37 -1.46 20.79
C LEU A 221 8.78 -1.48 22.27
N THR A 222 9.43 -0.44 22.79
CA THR A 222 9.83 -0.42 24.22
C THR A 222 8.63 -0.39 25.15
N TYR A 223 7.53 0.23 24.75
CA TYR A 223 6.28 0.28 25.52
C TYR A 223 5.51 -1.06 25.49
N LEU A 224 5.76 -1.91 24.46
CA LEU A 224 5.06 -3.20 24.29
C LEU A 224 5.77 -4.40 24.92
N LYS A 225 6.94 -4.22 25.52
CA LYS A 225 7.73 -5.33 26.11
C LYS A 225 7.01 -6.13 27.20
N THR A 226 5.97 -5.58 27.80
CA THR A 226 5.18 -6.21 28.85
C THR A 226 3.95 -6.96 28.33
N GLU A 227 3.56 -6.77 27.06
CA GLU A 227 2.38 -7.41 26.46
C GLU A 227 2.80 -8.50 25.45
N ASN A 228 2.68 -9.76 25.86
CA ASN A 228 2.94 -10.90 24.97
C ASN A 228 1.85 -11.00 23.89
N LYS A 229 2.26 -10.91 22.61
CA LYS A 229 1.46 -11.16 21.38
C LYS A 229 0.51 -10.05 20.93
N SER A 230 0.86 -8.80 21.07
CA SER A 230 0.08 -7.73 20.44
C SER A 230 0.23 -7.73 18.92
N VAL A 231 -0.87 -7.70 18.19
CA VAL A 231 -0.90 -7.47 16.72
C VAL A 231 -0.19 -6.16 16.34
N LEU A 232 -0.16 -5.20 17.24
CA LEU A 232 0.54 -3.93 17.07
C LEU A 232 2.06 -4.13 16.85
N ILE A 233 2.66 -5.18 17.44
CA ILE A 233 4.05 -5.55 17.16
C ILE A 233 4.22 -5.90 15.66
N GLY A 234 3.26 -6.64 15.11
CA GLY A 234 3.22 -6.96 13.68
C GLY A 234 3.16 -5.72 12.81
N LEU A 235 2.30 -4.74 13.15
CA LEU A 235 2.19 -3.46 12.45
C LEU A 235 3.49 -2.65 12.51
N ILE A 236 4.12 -2.59 13.68
CA ILE A 236 5.41 -1.92 13.87
C ILE A 236 6.49 -2.57 13.00
N TYR A 237 6.56 -3.91 12.95
CA TYR A 237 7.49 -4.60 12.07
C TYR A 237 7.17 -4.38 10.59
N THR A 238 5.89 -4.29 10.22
CA THR A 238 5.50 -3.94 8.85
C THR A 238 6.01 -2.54 8.47
N ASN A 239 5.88 -1.56 9.35
CA ASN A 239 6.42 -0.21 9.11
C ASN A 239 7.95 -0.18 9.04
N PHE A 240 8.67 -1.00 9.83
CA PHE A 240 10.11 -1.20 9.64
C PHE A 240 10.42 -1.82 8.28
N GLY A 241 9.65 -2.82 7.85
CA GLY A 241 9.79 -3.42 6.51
C GLY A 241 9.62 -2.37 5.41
N GLN A 242 8.59 -1.54 5.50
CA GLN A 242 8.28 -0.50 4.52
C GLN A 242 9.39 0.56 4.40
N ILE A 243 9.95 1.06 5.51
CA ILE A 243 10.99 2.09 5.44
C ILE A 243 12.29 1.55 4.80
N TYR A 244 12.67 0.30 5.11
CA TYR A 244 13.84 -0.31 4.49
C TYR A 244 13.60 -0.74 3.04
N GLN A 245 12.40 -1.19 2.70
CA GLN A 245 12.03 -1.46 1.31
C GLN A 245 12.10 -0.19 0.48
N LEU A 246 11.52 0.91 0.96
CA LEU A 246 11.57 2.20 0.29
C LEU A 246 13.02 2.71 0.14
N ALA A 247 13.86 2.52 1.16
CA ALA A 247 15.28 2.86 1.08
C ALA A 247 16.01 2.04 0.00
N ALA A 248 15.65 0.76 -0.16
CA ALA A 248 16.16 -0.09 -1.22
C ALA A 248 15.69 0.37 -2.61
N ASP A 249 14.41 0.68 -2.76
CA ASP A 249 13.82 1.14 -4.03
C ASP A 249 14.44 2.45 -4.52
N LEU A 250 14.75 3.36 -3.61
CA LEU A 250 15.38 4.65 -3.88
C LEU A 250 16.92 4.60 -3.89
N ASN A 251 17.52 3.42 -3.74
CA ASN A 251 18.97 3.21 -3.68
C ASN A 251 19.69 4.08 -2.61
N ILE A 252 19.06 4.23 -1.43
CA ILE A 252 19.65 4.93 -0.30
C ILE A 252 20.57 3.96 0.45
N ASP A 253 21.85 4.30 0.56
CA ASP A 253 22.87 3.39 1.08
C ASP A 253 22.96 2.06 0.29
N ASP A 254 23.32 0.97 0.96
CA ASP A 254 23.44 -0.35 0.36
C ASP A 254 22.03 -0.97 0.15
N LYS A 255 21.63 -1.11 -1.10
CA LYS A 255 20.34 -1.66 -1.50
C LYS A 255 20.16 -3.10 -1.00
N TYR A 256 21.20 -3.94 -1.08
CA TYR A 256 21.13 -5.33 -0.64
C TYR A 256 20.89 -5.43 0.87
N ILE A 257 21.59 -4.60 1.66
CA ILE A 257 21.40 -4.54 3.10
C ILE A 257 19.99 -4.07 3.45
N ASN A 258 19.48 -3.05 2.76
CA ASN A 258 18.12 -2.56 2.98
C ASN A 258 17.06 -3.62 2.62
N CYS A 259 17.22 -4.33 1.50
CA CYS A 259 16.35 -5.46 1.15
C CYS A 259 16.37 -6.53 2.25
N LYS A 260 17.55 -6.86 2.80
CA LYS A 260 17.68 -7.83 3.88
C LYS A 260 16.91 -7.38 5.13
N PHE A 261 17.10 -6.15 5.59
CA PHE A 261 16.35 -5.64 6.75
C PHE A 261 14.85 -5.64 6.48
N ALA A 262 14.40 -5.21 5.31
CA ALA A 262 12.98 -5.23 4.95
C ALA A 262 12.42 -6.67 5.01
N THR A 263 13.14 -7.65 4.43
CA THR A 263 12.75 -9.06 4.44
C THR A 263 12.66 -9.62 5.87
N ASP A 264 13.66 -9.34 6.70
CA ASP A 264 13.69 -9.81 8.08
C ASP A 264 12.50 -9.22 8.88
N PHE A 265 12.20 -7.94 8.71
CA PHE A 265 11.10 -7.29 9.41
C PHE A 265 9.73 -7.80 8.91
N TYR A 266 9.50 -7.99 7.61
CA TYR A 266 8.25 -8.57 7.14
C TYR A 266 8.07 -10.03 7.58
N ASN A 267 9.14 -10.84 7.62
CA ASN A 267 9.08 -12.18 8.19
C ASN A 267 8.74 -12.17 9.69
N LEU A 268 9.23 -11.17 10.44
CA LEU A 268 8.83 -10.99 11.84
C LEU A 268 7.36 -10.57 11.93
N ALA A 269 6.88 -9.65 11.08
CA ALA A 269 5.50 -9.19 11.07
C ALA A 269 4.50 -10.35 10.84
N LEU A 270 4.79 -11.24 9.89
CA LEU A 270 3.92 -12.40 9.59
C LEU A 270 3.67 -13.30 10.78
N LYS A 271 4.57 -13.35 11.78
CA LYS A 271 4.38 -14.14 13.02
C LYS A 271 3.26 -13.58 13.90
N TYR A 272 2.91 -12.31 13.73
CA TYR A 272 1.88 -11.60 14.50
C TYR A 272 0.57 -11.45 13.73
N PHE A 273 0.51 -11.88 12.48
CA PHE A 273 -0.69 -11.86 11.65
C PHE A 273 -1.14 -13.27 11.29
N PRO A 274 -1.76 -14.04 12.20
CA PRO A 274 -2.38 -15.30 11.82
C PRO A 274 -3.39 -15.06 10.68
N ARG A 275 -3.24 -15.79 9.57
CA ARG A 275 -4.02 -15.58 8.33
C ARG A 275 -5.53 -15.55 8.54
N TYR A 276 -6.04 -16.34 9.45
CA TYR A 276 -7.49 -16.42 9.69
C TYR A 276 -8.02 -15.28 10.56
N THR A 277 -7.18 -14.68 11.38
CA THR A 277 -7.56 -13.58 12.29
C THR A 277 -7.29 -12.21 11.66
N TYR A 278 -6.16 -12.08 10.94
CA TYR A 278 -5.72 -10.83 10.32
C TYR A 278 -5.38 -11.06 8.84
N PRO A 279 -6.36 -11.52 8.02
CA PRO A 279 -6.10 -11.93 6.65
C PRO A 279 -5.46 -10.83 5.81
N TYR A 280 -5.94 -9.60 5.93
CA TYR A 280 -5.48 -8.50 5.07
C TYR A 280 -4.05 -8.07 5.37
N ASP A 281 -3.71 -7.96 6.66
CA ASP A 281 -2.35 -7.61 7.09
C ASP A 281 -1.38 -8.74 6.73
N PHE A 282 -1.80 -10.00 6.91
CA PHE A 282 -1.05 -11.16 6.45
C PHE A 282 -0.82 -11.13 4.94
N GLY A 283 -1.91 -11.01 4.16
CA GLY A 283 -1.85 -11.06 2.70
C GLY A 283 -1.03 -9.90 2.11
N HIS A 284 -1.20 -8.68 2.64
CA HIS A 284 -0.42 -7.53 2.22
C HIS A 284 1.07 -7.70 2.54
N THR A 285 1.40 -8.15 3.75
CA THR A 285 2.80 -8.40 4.16
C THR A 285 3.44 -9.48 3.29
N ALA A 286 2.71 -10.57 2.99
CA ALA A 286 3.17 -11.62 2.09
C ALA A 286 3.42 -11.06 0.66
N TYR A 287 2.53 -10.21 0.15
CA TYR A 287 2.72 -9.56 -1.15
C TYR A 287 3.99 -8.70 -1.19
N GLN A 288 4.23 -7.86 -0.19
CA GLN A 288 5.45 -7.04 -0.11
C GLN A 288 6.70 -7.92 -0.02
N LEU A 289 6.65 -8.98 0.76
CA LEU A 289 7.75 -9.94 0.90
C LEU A 289 8.06 -10.65 -0.45
N SER A 290 7.03 -10.93 -1.26
CA SER A 290 7.23 -11.53 -2.58
C SER A 290 8.04 -10.62 -3.50
N LYS A 291 7.78 -9.31 -3.47
CA LYS A 291 8.53 -8.32 -4.26
C LYS A 291 10.00 -8.25 -3.85
N LEU A 292 10.27 -8.29 -2.54
CA LEU A 292 11.65 -8.32 -2.03
C LEU A 292 12.40 -9.59 -2.45
N TYR A 293 11.75 -10.76 -2.40
CA TYR A 293 12.36 -11.99 -2.90
C TYR A 293 12.64 -11.94 -4.40
N PHE A 294 11.77 -11.32 -5.18
CA PHE A 294 12.01 -11.07 -6.59
C PHE A 294 13.22 -10.14 -6.81
N ASP A 295 13.34 -9.06 -6.03
CA ASP A 295 14.51 -8.20 -6.09
C ASP A 295 15.80 -8.95 -5.70
N TYR A 296 15.77 -9.81 -4.68
CA TYR A 296 16.92 -10.67 -4.34
C TYR A 296 17.33 -11.57 -5.50
N TRP A 297 16.35 -12.19 -6.18
CA TRP A 297 16.64 -12.99 -7.36
C TRP A 297 17.35 -12.16 -8.44
N ARG A 298 16.91 -10.94 -8.68
CA ARG A 298 17.54 -10.06 -9.69
C ARG A 298 19.01 -9.76 -9.38
N TYR A 299 19.42 -9.80 -8.11
CA TYR A 299 20.82 -9.59 -7.70
C TYR A 299 21.65 -10.86 -7.69
N SER A 300 21.07 -11.96 -7.21
CA SER A 300 21.81 -13.18 -6.93
C SER A 300 21.71 -14.19 -8.07
N ALA A 301 20.71 -14.05 -8.95
CA ALA A 301 20.28 -15.07 -9.92
C ALA A 301 19.95 -16.44 -9.29
N ASP A 302 19.80 -16.50 -7.95
CA ASP A 302 19.43 -17.72 -7.25
C ASP A 302 17.92 -17.95 -7.37
N ILE A 303 17.57 -19.01 -8.11
CA ILE A 303 16.19 -19.42 -8.39
C ILE A 303 15.36 -19.66 -7.13
N GLN A 304 16.00 -19.94 -5.99
CA GLN A 304 15.30 -20.19 -4.73
C GLN A 304 14.56 -18.92 -4.25
N PHE A 305 15.13 -17.74 -4.46
CA PHE A 305 14.43 -16.49 -4.14
C PHE A 305 13.19 -16.30 -5.00
N LEU A 306 13.26 -16.67 -6.28
CA LEU A 306 12.10 -16.59 -7.17
C LEU A 306 10.98 -17.57 -6.76
N ARG A 307 11.35 -18.79 -6.33
CA ARG A 307 10.39 -19.74 -5.75
C ARG A 307 9.75 -19.23 -4.48
N ASN A 308 10.52 -18.58 -3.60
CA ASN A 308 10.02 -17.93 -2.40
C ASN A 308 9.07 -16.78 -2.74
N ALA A 309 9.38 -15.99 -3.77
CA ALA A 309 8.50 -14.94 -4.25
C ALA A 309 7.14 -15.49 -4.71
N VAL A 310 7.13 -16.55 -5.53
CA VAL A 310 5.91 -17.24 -5.96
C VAL A 310 5.12 -17.81 -4.78
N PHE A 311 5.81 -18.41 -3.80
CA PHE A 311 5.16 -18.92 -2.60
C PHE A 311 4.41 -17.80 -1.86
N GLN A 312 5.05 -16.66 -1.65
CA GLN A 312 4.43 -15.52 -0.94
C GLN A 312 3.26 -14.91 -1.75
N LEU A 313 3.35 -14.84 -3.07
CA LEU A 313 2.23 -14.42 -3.93
C LEU A 313 1.02 -15.35 -3.80
N ARG A 314 1.25 -16.66 -3.76
CA ARG A 314 0.18 -17.65 -3.56
C ARG A 314 -0.46 -17.52 -2.17
N GLU A 315 0.32 -17.21 -1.14
CA GLU A 315 -0.23 -16.94 0.19
C GLU A 315 -1.08 -15.65 0.20
N ALA A 316 -0.64 -14.59 -0.47
CA ALA A 316 -1.43 -13.36 -0.64
C ALA A 316 -2.72 -13.61 -1.45
N GLN A 317 -2.66 -14.43 -2.50
CA GLN A 317 -3.82 -14.79 -3.34
C GLN A 317 -4.94 -15.51 -2.55
N LYS A 318 -4.60 -16.26 -1.49
CA LYS A 318 -5.59 -16.92 -0.63
C LYS A 318 -6.47 -15.91 0.12
N VAL A 319 -5.98 -14.69 0.30
CA VAL A 319 -6.68 -13.59 0.96
C VAL A 319 -7.38 -12.69 -0.06
N PHE A 320 -6.62 -12.25 -1.05
CA PHE A 320 -7.10 -11.34 -2.08
C PHE A 320 -7.61 -12.15 -3.28
N THR A 321 -8.92 -12.38 -3.30
CA THR A 321 -9.59 -13.17 -4.35
C THR A 321 -10.15 -12.26 -5.44
N GLN A 322 -10.46 -12.83 -6.60
CA GLN A 322 -11.09 -12.09 -7.70
C GLN A 322 -12.43 -11.45 -7.30
N ILE A 323 -13.19 -12.10 -6.39
CA ILE A 323 -14.48 -11.61 -5.94
C ILE A 323 -14.33 -10.44 -4.98
N THR A 324 -13.38 -10.54 -4.06
CA THR A 324 -13.27 -9.58 -2.96
C THR A 324 -12.39 -8.38 -3.28
N PHE A 325 -11.32 -8.58 -4.06
CA PHE A 325 -10.34 -7.55 -4.43
C PHE A 325 -9.88 -7.73 -5.89
N PRO A 326 -10.77 -7.55 -6.87
CA PRO A 326 -10.49 -7.90 -8.26
C PRO A 326 -9.21 -7.26 -8.80
N TYR A 327 -8.99 -5.98 -8.57
CA TYR A 327 -7.82 -5.26 -9.09
C TYR A 327 -6.51 -5.71 -8.41
N PHE A 328 -6.54 -5.95 -7.09
CA PHE A 328 -5.35 -6.42 -6.40
C PHE A 328 -5.05 -7.89 -6.71
N TRP A 329 -6.10 -8.72 -6.81
CA TRP A 329 -5.96 -10.09 -7.29
C TRP A 329 -5.34 -10.13 -8.69
N ALA A 330 -5.79 -9.27 -9.60
CA ALA A 330 -5.22 -9.17 -10.94
C ALA A 330 -3.73 -8.77 -10.88
N THR A 331 -3.36 -7.81 -10.03
CA THR A 331 -1.95 -7.45 -9.83
C THR A 331 -1.12 -8.66 -9.37
N ILE A 332 -1.63 -9.46 -8.42
CA ILE A 332 -0.99 -10.70 -7.99
C ILE A 332 -0.86 -11.69 -9.16
N GLN A 333 -1.89 -11.81 -10.01
CA GLN A 333 -1.84 -12.67 -11.20
C GLN A 333 -0.75 -12.22 -12.20
N LYS A 334 -0.62 -10.91 -12.45
CA LYS A 334 0.43 -10.35 -13.30
C LYS A 334 1.83 -10.70 -12.76
N ASP A 335 2.05 -10.50 -11.45
CA ASP A 335 3.33 -10.82 -10.81
C ASP A 335 3.60 -12.34 -10.81
N LEU A 336 2.57 -13.18 -10.59
CA LEU A 336 2.69 -14.65 -10.73
C LEU A 336 3.08 -15.04 -12.15
N GLY A 337 2.43 -14.47 -13.17
CA GLY A 337 2.78 -14.68 -14.57
C GLY A 337 4.26 -14.38 -14.83
N GLN A 338 4.74 -13.23 -14.36
CA GLN A 338 6.12 -12.81 -14.51
C GLN A 338 7.11 -13.77 -13.81
N TYR A 339 6.87 -14.09 -12.54
CA TYR A 339 7.84 -14.89 -11.76
C TYR A 339 7.85 -16.36 -12.22
N LEU A 340 6.68 -16.93 -12.55
CA LEU A 340 6.56 -18.28 -13.07
C LEU A 340 7.20 -18.42 -14.45
N SER A 341 7.07 -17.41 -15.32
CA SER A 341 7.73 -17.41 -16.63
C SER A 341 9.25 -17.52 -16.50
N MET A 342 9.82 -16.76 -15.56
CA MET A 342 11.27 -16.82 -15.32
C MET A 342 11.69 -18.18 -14.78
N ILE A 343 10.88 -18.80 -13.90
CA ILE A 343 11.12 -20.17 -13.43
C ILE A 343 11.03 -21.15 -14.60
N ALA A 344 10.01 -21.03 -15.47
CA ALA A 344 9.80 -21.90 -16.62
C ALA A 344 10.99 -21.85 -17.58
N ILE A 345 11.45 -20.66 -17.91
CA ILE A 345 12.62 -20.41 -18.77
C ILE A 345 13.87 -21.04 -18.15
N PHE A 346 14.14 -20.75 -16.88
CA PHE A 346 15.34 -21.25 -16.18
C PHE A 346 15.34 -22.78 -16.06
N SER A 347 14.18 -23.38 -15.73
CA SER A 347 14.03 -24.82 -15.53
C SER A 347 13.70 -25.60 -16.83
N ARG A 348 13.48 -24.90 -17.94
CA ARG A 348 12.97 -25.46 -19.20
C ARG A 348 11.72 -26.32 -19.03
N ASN A 349 10.77 -25.83 -18.20
CA ASN A 349 9.56 -26.56 -17.85
C ASN A 349 8.33 -25.96 -18.54
N LYS A 350 7.77 -26.68 -19.52
CA LYS A 350 6.61 -26.28 -20.31
C LYS A 350 5.32 -26.21 -19.47
N GLU A 351 5.17 -27.03 -18.43
CA GLU A 351 3.98 -27.00 -17.55
C GLU A 351 3.94 -25.70 -16.72
N ILE A 352 5.10 -25.27 -16.20
CA ILE A 352 5.20 -23.99 -15.49
C ILE A 352 4.94 -22.82 -16.43
N LEU A 353 5.35 -22.93 -17.69
CA LEU A 353 5.07 -21.92 -18.72
C LEU A 353 3.56 -21.77 -18.93
N THR A 354 2.84 -22.86 -19.08
CA THR A 354 1.38 -22.82 -19.22
C THR A 354 0.72 -22.13 -18.03
N ILE A 355 1.14 -22.46 -16.80
CA ILE A 355 0.62 -21.82 -15.58
C ILE A 355 0.94 -20.31 -15.57
N ALA A 356 2.09 -19.89 -16.07
CA ALA A 356 2.47 -18.49 -16.18
C ALA A 356 1.56 -17.72 -17.15
N ILE A 357 1.30 -18.30 -18.31
CA ILE A 357 0.39 -17.72 -19.32
C ILE A 357 -1.03 -17.64 -18.77
N ASP A 358 -1.51 -18.69 -18.09
CA ASP A 358 -2.81 -18.67 -17.44
C ASP A 358 -2.94 -17.58 -16.37
N ALA A 359 -1.89 -17.31 -15.62
CA ALA A 359 -1.87 -16.20 -14.67
C ALA A 359 -2.02 -14.86 -15.38
N TYR A 360 -1.34 -14.62 -16.50
CA TYR A 360 -1.55 -13.42 -17.30
C TYR A 360 -2.96 -13.32 -17.90
N LYS A 361 -3.53 -14.43 -18.40
CA LYS A 361 -4.92 -14.47 -18.86
C LYS A 361 -5.91 -14.17 -17.71
N ASN A 362 -5.59 -14.58 -16.50
CA ASN A 362 -6.38 -14.23 -15.32
C ASN A 362 -6.33 -12.73 -15.01
N TYR A 363 -5.19 -12.06 -15.16
CA TYR A 363 -5.10 -10.61 -15.07
C TYR A 363 -6.07 -9.93 -16.05
N GLN A 364 -6.12 -10.39 -17.29
CA GLN A 364 -6.96 -9.83 -18.36
C GLN A 364 -8.46 -10.01 -18.12
N LYS A 365 -8.91 -10.91 -17.22
CA LYS A 365 -10.31 -11.01 -16.79
C LYS A 365 -10.80 -9.76 -16.06
N VAL A 366 -9.88 -8.99 -15.47
CA VAL A 366 -10.19 -7.73 -14.77
C VAL A 366 -9.78 -6.53 -15.64
N TYR A 367 -8.58 -6.59 -16.20
CA TYR A 367 -8.04 -5.58 -17.10
C TYR A 367 -8.27 -6.01 -18.56
N ASN A 368 -9.55 -6.00 -18.98
CA ASN A 368 -9.93 -6.42 -20.33
C ASN A 368 -9.67 -5.32 -21.39
N SER A 369 -9.66 -5.72 -22.64
CA SER A 369 -9.36 -4.84 -23.78
C SER A 369 -10.35 -3.69 -23.96
N ASP A 370 -11.61 -3.85 -23.53
CA ASP A 370 -12.65 -2.86 -23.74
C ASP A 370 -12.53 -1.67 -22.79
N VAL A 371 -12.14 -1.92 -21.53
CA VAL A 371 -12.07 -0.91 -20.46
C VAL A 371 -10.63 -0.46 -20.19
N TYR A 372 -9.67 -1.37 -20.31
CA TYR A 372 -8.25 -1.17 -19.98
C TYR A 372 -7.36 -1.63 -21.13
N PRO A 373 -7.51 -1.07 -22.35
CA PRO A 373 -6.81 -1.57 -23.54
C PRO A 373 -5.28 -1.52 -23.40
N ILE A 374 -4.72 -0.49 -22.75
CA ILE A 374 -3.27 -0.34 -22.62
C ILE A 374 -2.70 -1.40 -21.67
N GLU A 375 -3.31 -1.58 -20.51
CA GLU A 375 -2.90 -2.60 -19.52
C GLU A 375 -3.06 -4.02 -20.08
N TRP A 376 -4.09 -4.24 -20.89
CA TRP A 376 -4.30 -5.49 -21.61
C TRP A 376 -3.18 -5.73 -22.63
N ALA A 377 -2.84 -4.74 -23.45
CA ALA A 377 -1.78 -4.83 -24.45
C ALA A 377 -0.39 -5.04 -23.83
N GLU A 378 -0.09 -4.43 -22.67
CA GLU A 378 1.13 -4.70 -21.93
C GLU A 378 1.28 -6.17 -21.53
N VAL A 379 0.18 -6.83 -21.22
CA VAL A 379 0.20 -8.25 -20.87
C VAL A 379 0.33 -9.12 -22.12
N GLN A 380 -0.29 -8.75 -23.24
CA GLN A 380 -0.04 -9.43 -24.53
C GLN A 380 1.46 -9.34 -24.90
N GLU A 381 2.06 -8.15 -24.81
CA GLU A 381 3.51 -7.98 -25.03
C GLU A 381 4.33 -8.90 -24.08
N ASN A 382 3.94 -9.02 -22.80
CA ASN A 382 4.64 -9.88 -21.86
C ASN A 382 4.51 -11.38 -22.22
N ILE A 383 3.34 -11.84 -22.65
CA ILE A 383 3.16 -13.24 -23.11
C ILE A 383 4.00 -13.48 -24.37
N GLY A 384 3.96 -12.56 -25.34
CA GLY A 384 4.80 -12.63 -26.53
C GLY A 384 6.29 -12.72 -26.19
N ASN A 385 6.79 -11.91 -25.25
CA ASN A 385 8.18 -11.95 -24.81
C ASN A 385 8.59 -13.32 -24.26
N ILE A 386 7.71 -13.96 -23.50
CA ILE A 386 7.98 -15.27 -22.90
C ILE A 386 8.02 -16.36 -23.99
N LEU A 387 7.04 -16.37 -24.88
CA LEU A 387 6.97 -17.31 -25.99
C LEU A 387 8.18 -17.14 -26.90
N PHE A 388 8.58 -15.91 -27.19
CA PHE A 388 9.79 -15.60 -27.94
C PHE A 388 11.06 -16.21 -27.30
N GLU A 389 11.25 -16.06 -25.99
CA GLU A 389 12.37 -16.67 -25.29
C GLU A 389 12.29 -18.21 -25.30
N CYS A 390 11.07 -18.79 -25.22
CA CYS A 390 10.88 -20.23 -25.37
C CYS A 390 11.25 -20.72 -26.77
N GLY A 391 10.85 -20.01 -27.83
CA GLY A 391 11.25 -20.32 -29.19
C GLY A 391 12.78 -20.44 -29.37
N LYS A 392 13.51 -19.51 -28.74
CA LYS A 392 14.98 -19.55 -28.73
C LYS A 392 15.57 -20.72 -27.95
N ILE A 393 14.97 -21.04 -26.78
CA ILE A 393 15.48 -22.10 -25.88
C ILE A 393 15.22 -23.48 -26.43
N TYR A 394 14.03 -23.67 -27.00
CA TYR A 394 13.61 -24.97 -27.56
C TYR A 394 13.98 -25.14 -29.04
N ASN A 395 14.39 -24.06 -29.71
CA ASN A 395 14.63 -23.98 -31.14
C ASN A 395 13.41 -24.47 -31.95
N ASP A 396 12.24 -23.92 -31.61
CA ASP A 396 10.92 -24.36 -32.05
C ASP A 396 10.15 -23.16 -32.62
N GLU A 397 9.81 -23.28 -33.94
CA GLU A 397 9.13 -22.19 -34.69
C GLU A 397 7.74 -21.93 -34.18
N GLU A 398 7.01 -22.91 -33.66
CA GLU A 398 5.65 -22.77 -33.16
C GLU A 398 5.57 -21.69 -32.03
N TYR A 399 6.58 -21.64 -31.17
CA TYR A 399 6.64 -20.58 -30.14
C TYR A 399 6.87 -19.18 -30.71
N PHE A 400 7.53 -19.04 -31.84
CA PHE A 400 7.71 -17.76 -32.52
C PHE A 400 6.42 -17.31 -33.20
N ASP A 401 5.68 -18.24 -33.80
CA ASP A 401 4.37 -17.96 -34.40
C ASP A 401 3.37 -17.53 -33.33
N ASP A 402 3.30 -18.26 -32.23
CA ASP A 402 2.50 -17.88 -31.08
C ASP A 402 2.90 -16.49 -30.54
N ALA A 403 4.20 -16.22 -30.38
CA ALA A 403 4.69 -14.93 -29.91
C ALA A 403 4.27 -13.79 -30.84
N MET A 404 4.30 -14.02 -32.15
CA MET A 404 3.92 -13.04 -33.17
C MET A 404 2.46 -12.65 -33.04
N GLU A 405 1.54 -13.61 -32.81
CA GLU A 405 0.12 -13.32 -32.59
C GLU A 405 -0.08 -12.35 -31.42
N TYR A 406 0.52 -12.63 -30.26
CA TYR A 406 0.43 -11.78 -29.09
C TYR A 406 1.04 -10.37 -29.31
N TYR A 407 2.14 -10.30 -30.04
CA TYR A 407 2.76 -9.01 -30.37
C TYR A 407 1.90 -8.18 -31.33
N VAL A 408 1.29 -8.79 -32.36
CA VAL A 408 0.39 -8.09 -33.29
C VAL A 408 -0.81 -7.53 -32.56
N GLU A 409 -1.44 -8.31 -31.68
CA GLU A 409 -2.56 -7.84 -30.86
C GLU A 409 -2.18 -6.64 -29.97
N SER A 410 -0.99 -6.68 -29.38
CA SER A 410 -0.53 -5.56 -28.54
C SER A 410 -0.18 -4.34 -29.40
N LEU A 411 0.40 -4.53 -30.58
CA LEU A 411 0.76 -3.48 -31.52
C LEU A 411 -0.45 -2.69 -31.98
N ASP A 412 -1.53 -3.39 -32.37
CA ASP A 412 -2.79 -2.78 -32.81
C ASP A 412 -3.35 -1.83 -31.75
N VAL A 413 -3.30 -2.25 -30.48
CA VAL A 413 -3.76 -1.40 -29.37
C VAL A 413 -2.82 -0.20 -29.17
N TYR A 414 -1.50 -0.42 -29.21
CA TYR A 414 -0.53 0.68 -29.06
C TYR A 414 -0.64 1.71 -30.19
N GLU A 415 -0.91 1.28 -31.43
CA GLU A 415 -1.15 2.17 -32.55
C GLU A 415 -2.45 2.98 -32.38
N LYS A 416 -3.54 2.29 -32.07
CA LYS A 416 -4.86 2.91 -31.86
C LYS A 416 -4.82 3.97 -30.75
N HIS A 417 -4.04 3.76 -29.70
CA HIS A 417 -3.95 4.65 -28.54
C HIS A 417 -2.72 5.56 -28.56
N ASN A 418 -1.94 5.60 -29.66
CA ASN A 418 -0.74 6.42 -29.82
C ASN A 418 0.34 6.19 -28.75
N ILE A 419 0.54 4.95 -28.32
CA ILE A 419 1.57 4.56 -27.32
C ILE A 419 2.91 4.30 -28.02
N ALA A 420 3.61 5.37 -28.42
CA ALA A 420 4.82 5.29 -29.23
C ALA A 420 5.93 4.40 -28.64
N LYS A 421 6.10 4.39 -27.31
CA LYS A 421 7.11 3.55 -26.65
C LYS A 421 6.75 2.06 -26.73
N GLY A 422 5.50 1.71 -26.53
CA GLY A 422 4.99 0.34 -26.65
C GLY A 422 5.14 -0.17 -28.09
N LYS A 423 4.63 0.61 -29.05
CA LYS A 423 4.77 0.33 -30.49
C LYS A 423 6.22 -0.02 -30.85
N LYS A 424 7.16 0.87 -30.53
CA LYS A 424 8.58 0.67 -30.87
C LYS A 424 9.17 -0.60 -30.25
N ARG A 425 8.79 -0.95 -29.00
CA ARG A 425 9.28 -2.20 -28.37
C ARG A 425 8.80 -3.43 -29.14
N VAL A 426 7.52 -3.45 -29.47
CA VAL A 426 6.90 -4.60 -30.16
C VAL A 426 7.42 -4.74 -31.59
N GLU A 427 7.57 -3.66 -32.34
CA GLU A 427 8.17 -3.67 -33.69
C GLU A 427 9.58 -4.27 -33.68
N VAL A 428 10.40 -3.95 -32.68
CA VAL A 428 11.73 -4.54 -32.49
C VAL A 428 11.65 -6.05 -32.18
N CYS A 429 10.65 -6.48 -31.42
CA CYS A 429 10.46 -7.90 -31.12
C CYS A 429 10.01 -8.70 -32.35
N LEU A 430 9.09 -8.16 -33.15
CA LEU A 430 8.63 -8.76 -34.40
C LEU A 430 9.80 -8.93 -35.40
N ALA A 431 10.61 -7.90 -35.59
CA ALA A 431 11.79 -7.97 -36.45
C ALA A 431 12.77 -9.08 -36.01
N LYS A 432 12.93 -9.30 -34.71
CA LYS A 432 13.77 -10.38 -34.18
C LYS A 432 13.15 -11.76 -34.36
N ILE A 433 11.86 -11.91 -34.45
CA ILE A 433 11.18 -13.17 -34.75
C ILE A 433 11.59 -13.61 -36.16
N ASP A 434 11.47 -12.75 -37.17
CA ASP A 434 11.83 -13.02 -38.55
C ASP A 434 13.29 -13.51 -38.67
N GLU A 435 14.22 -12.85 -37.97
CA GLU A 435 15.62 -13.23 -37.94
C GLU A 435 15.85 -14.63 -37.34
N ASN A 436 15.12 -14.98 -36.27
CA ASN A 436 15.26 -16.26 -35.60
C ASN A 436 14.62 -17.40 -36.40
N ILE A 437 13.44 -17.22 -37.01
CA ILE A 437 12.80 -18.19 -37.90
C ILE A 437 13.71 -18.46 -39.09
N PHE A 438 14.25 -17.44 -39.77
CA PHE A 438 15.18 -17.57 -40.84
C PHE A 438 16.43 -18.40 -40.45
N ARG A 439 16.95 -18.19 -39.25
CA ARG A 439 18.08 -18.93 -38.71
C ARG A 439 17.75 -20.41 -38.50
N ILE A 440 16.60 -20.75 -37.95
CA ILE A 440 16.15 -22.12 -37.69
C ILE A 440 15.93 -22.84 -39.03
N SER A 441 15.23 -22.22 -39.98
CA SER A 441 14.97 -22.81 -41.31
C SER A 441 16.27 -23.11 -42.07
N ASN A 442 17.27 -22.22 -41.97
CA ASN A 442 18.59 -22.49 -42.57
C ASN A 442 19.38 -23.58 -41.86
N MET A 443 19.24 -23.77 -40.55
CA MET A 443 19.86 -24.87 -39.82
C MET A 443 19.25 -26.23 -40.23
N ASN A 444 17.92 -26.25 -40.41
CA ASN A 444 17.19 -27.46 -40.85
C ASN A 444 17.51 -27.87 -42.31
N LEU A 445 18.01 -26.95 -43.13
CA LEU A 445 18.46 -27.23 -44.50
C LEU A 445 19.90 -27.82 -44.59
N LEU A 446 20.66 -27.75 -43.49
CA LEU A 446 22.04 -28.20 -43.40
C LEU A 446 22.19 -29.63 -42.82
N TYR A 447 21.10 -30.23 -42.40
CA TYR A 447 20.99 -31.62 -41.95
C TYR A 447 20.00 -32.40 -42.81
#